data_4bb406e6a5b345424c068d0f238e9215
#
_entry.id   4bb406e6a5b345424c068d0f238e9215
#
_cell.length_a   1.000
_cell.length_b   1.000
_cell.length_c   1.000
_cell.angle_alpha   90.00
_cell.angle_beta   90.00
_cell.angle_gamma   90.00
#
_symmetry.space_group_name_H-M   'P 1'
#
loop_
_entity.id
_entity.type
_entity.pdbx_description
1 polymer ?
#
loop_
_entity_poly.entity_id
_entity_poly.type
_entity_poly.pdbx_seq_one_letter_code
_entity_poly.pdbx_strand_id
1 'polypeptide(L)'
;PLYSSAASDVYKRQIEQNRSLLLQLLMLRLRYCSAQMSIEEFRQATETFFHIKESSEMIESNQVMYMLELRKRLQAVEEEQREQTKKRNKLLYQSEHDELTGLYNKRSLNRYLEDVFEACKLNEKELGILFLDIDYFKQLNDRYGHGKGDEGICAVADTLKRIFPEDYVARYGGDEFLVVMTGRDLTYVMEHAESLCAGIRECKIPNEDSEVESWLTISVGGVCAIPKEPNRVWDFLSAADNTLYEQKKEQKGKVRFYQGEGKYL
;
A
#
# COMPACT_ATOMS: atom_id res chain seq x y z
N PRO A 1 -35.62 -15.61 -11.01
CA PRO A 1 -35.93 -14.19 -11.26
C PRO A 1 -35.25 -13.61 -12.52
N LEU A 2 -34.12 -14.18 -13.01
CA LEU A 2 -33.39 -13.69 -14.20
C LEU A 2 -34.10 -13.95 -15.53
N TYR A 3 -34.94 -14.98 -15.60
CA TYR A 3 -35.71 -15.31 -16.84
C TYR A 3 -36.85 -14.33 -17.14
N SER A 4 -37.40 -13.66 -16.14
CA SER A 4 -38.49 -12.69 -16.35
C SER A 4 -38.01 -11.35 -16.96
N SER A 5 -36.77 -10.96 -16.68
CA SER A 5 -36.14 -9.74 -17.18
C SER A 5 -35.81 -9.84 -18.68
N ALA A 6 -35.17 -10.96 -19.07
CA ALA A 6 -34.83 -11.17 -20.51
C ALA A 6 -36.05 -11.29 -21.41
N ALA A 7 -37.10 -11.97 -20.95
CA ALA A 7 -38.36 -12.04 -21.69
C ALA A 7 -39.06 -10.67 -21.82
N SER A 8 -39.00 -9.85 -20.75
CA SER A 8 -39.51 -8.48 -20.78
C SER A 8 -38.75 -7.58 -21.78
N ASP A 9 -37.42 -7.75 -21.84
CA ASP A 9 -36.55 -6.95 -22.74
C ASP A 9 -36.75 -7.34 -24.22
N VAL A 10 -36.96 -8.64 -24.51
CA VAL A 10 -37.30 -9.12 -25.86
C VAL A 10 -38.67 -8.59 -26.28
N TYR A 11 -39.66 -8.62 -25.40
CA TYR A 11 -40.99 -8.12 -25.66
C TYR A 11 -41.00 -6.60 -25.89
N LYS A 12 -40.27 -5.84 -25.13
CA LYS A 12 -40.10 -4.39 -25.32
C LYS A 12 -39.45 -4.06 -26.65
N ARG A 13 -38.37 -4.74 -27.04
CA ARG A 13 -37.73 -4.57 -28.36
C ARG A 13 -38.68 -4.87 -29.52
N GLN A 14 -39.52 -5.88 -29.35
CA GLN A 14 -40.51 -6.27 -30.39
C GLN A 14 -41.62 -5.23 -30.55
N ILE A 15 -42.05 -4.59 -29.44
CA ILE A 15 -43.00 -3.47 -29.48
C ILE A 15 -42.38 -2.25 -30.16
N GLU A 16 -41.13 -1.92 -29.86
CA GLU A 16 -40.39 -0.79 -30.45
C GLU A 16 -40.19 -0.99 -31.97
N GLN A 17 -39.77 -2.20 -32.37
CA GLN A 17 -39.69 -2.55 -33.81
C GLN A 17 -41.03 -2.46 -34.53
N ASN A 18 -42.09 -2.94 -33.90
CA ASN A 18 -43.43 -2.87 -34.49
C ASN A 18 -43.93 -1.43 -34.60
N ARG A 19 -43.62 -0.55 -33.65
CA ARG A 19 -43.94 0.88 -33.72
C ARG A 19 -43.19 1.59 -34.85
N SER A 20 -41.90 1.34 -35.01
CA SER A 20 -41.07 1.90 -36.09
C SER A 20 -41.59 1.47 -37.45
N LEU A 21 -41.91 0.18 -37.61
CA LEU A 21 -42.54 -0.35 -38.83
C LEU A 21 -43.89 0.28 -39.10
N LEU A 22 -44.73 0.45 -38.09
CA LEU A 22 -46.03 1.07 -38.20
C LEU A 22 -45.95 2.54 -38.63
N LEU A 23 -45.00 3.30 -38.06
CA LEU A 23 -44.71 4.66 -38.49
C LEU A 23 -44.26 4.74 -39.94
N GLN A 24 -43.38 3.83 -40.36
CA GLN A 24 -42.94 3.76 -41.77
C GLN A 24 -44.11 3.44 -42.73
N LEU A 25 -44.93 2.48 -42.38
CA LEU A 25 -46.12 2.11 -43.17
C LEU A 25 -47.15 3.25 -43.26
N LEU A 26 -47.42 3.93 -42.14
CA LEU A 26 -48.30 5.10 -42.11
C LEU A 26 -47.70 6.25 -42.94
N MET A 27 -46.40 6.48 -42.87
CA MET A 27 -45.71 7.49 -43.65
C MET A 27 -45.81 7.18 -45.17
N LEU A 28 -45.58 5.93 -45.59
CA LEU A 28 -45.70 5.47 -46.93
C LEU A 28 -47.14 5.61 -47.42
N ARG A 29 -48.14 5.21 -46.62
CA ARG A 29 -49.57 5.35 -46.96
C ARG A 29 -49.95 6.80 -47.12
N LEU A 30 -49.56 7.71 -46.25
CA LEU A 30 -49.80 9.15 -46.35
C LEU A 30 -49.11 9.75 -47.60
N ARG A 31 -47.92 9.28 -47.97
CA ARG A 31 -47.12 9.81 -49.07
C ARG A 31 -47.61 9.33 -50.45
N TYR A 32 -47.99 8.07 -50.58
CA TYR A 32 -48.27 7.46 -51.89
C TYR A 32 -49.74 7.20 -52.14
N CYS A 33 -50.60 7.10 -51.13
CA CYS A 33 -52.02 6.82 -51.27
C CYS A 33 -52.91 8.02 -50.91
N SER A 34 -52.36 9.18 -50.61
CA SER A 34 -53.14 10.37 -50.19
C SER A 34 -54.17 10.80 -51.18
N ALA A 35 -53.88 10.68 -52.49
CA ALA A 35 -54.81 11.03 -53.57
C ALA A 35 -56.00 10.07 -53.69
N GLN A 36 -55.96 8.87 -53.11
CA GLN A 36 -56.98 7.84 -53.13
C GLN A 36 -57.78 7.72 -51.85
N MET A 37 -57.40 8.48 -50.83
CA MET A 37 -58.03 8.47 -49.51
C MET A 37 -59.11 9.52 -49.40
N SER A 38 -60.19 9.21 -48.71
CA SER A 38 -61.11 10.22 -48.26
C SER A 38 -60.47 11.21 -47.26
N ILE A 39 -61.03 12.40 -47.15
CA ILE A 39 -60.54 13.42 -46.19
C ILE A 39 -60.52 12.86 -44.76
N GLU A 40 -61.51 12.07 -44.41
CA GLU A 40 -61.60 11.47 -43.06
C GLU A 40 -60.55 10.40 -42.83
N GLU A 41 -60.27 9.52 -43.79
CA GLU A 41 -59.22 8.53 -43.71
C GLU A 41 -57.80 9.16 -43.63
N PHE A 42 -57.59 10.24 -44.40
CA PHE A 42 -56.33 10.99 -44.35
C PHE A 42 -56.14 11.64 -42.96
N ARG A 43 -57.22 12.27 -42.43
CA ARG A 43 -57.18 12.86 -41.09
C ARG A 43 -56.85 11.83 -40.00
N GLN A 44 -57.53 10.70 -39.98
CA GLN A 44 -57.33 9.62 -39.03
C GLN A 44 -55.90 9.03 -39.11
N ALA A 45 -55.38 8.79 -40.30
CA ALA A 45 -54.04 8.29 -40.54
C ALA A 45 -52.96 9.28 -40.02
N THR A 46 -53.21 10.58 -40.29
CA THR A 46 -52.30 11.65 -39.81
C THR A 46 -52.33 11.80 -38.29
N GLU A 47 -53.49 11.81 -37.67
CA GLU A 47 -53.62 11.84 -36.19
C GLU A 47 -52.96 10.62 -35.57
N THR A 48 -53.15 9.43 -36.10
CA THR A 48 -52.51 8.20 -35.62
C THR A 48 -50.99 8.26 -35.76
N PHE A 49 -50.48 8.76 -36.87
CA PHE A 49 -49.06 8.95 -37.11
C PHE A 49 -48.42 9.87 -36.06
N PHE A 50 -49.01 11.05 -35.85
CA PHE A 50 -48.50 12.00 -34.88
C PHE A 50 -48.58 11.47 -33.46
N HIS A 51 -49.65 10.82 -33.07
CA HIS A 51 -49.77 10.23 -31.72
C HIS A 51 -48.72 9.15 -31.45
N ILE A 52 -48.46 8.26 -32.41
CA ILE A 52 -47.43 7.22 -32.28
C ILE A 52 -46.03 7.83 -32.26
N LYS A 53 -45.78 8.85 -33.11
CA LYS A 53 -44.51 9.56 -33.17
C LYS A 53 -44.19 10.27 -31.85
N GLU A 54 -45.13 11.07 -31.32
CA GLU A 54 -45.00 11.79 -30.08
C GLU A 54 -44.77 10.83 -28.89
N SER A 55 -45.50 9.73 -28.81
CA SER A 55 -45.30 8.71 -27.79
C SER A 55 -43.96 8.00 -27.90
N SER A 56 -43.41 7.83 -29.09
CA SER A 56 -42.09 7.23 -29.34
C SER A 56 -40.96 8.16 -28.86
N GLU A 57 -41.04 9.44 -29.26
CA GLU A 57 -40.07 10.46 -28.84
C GLU A 57 -40.03 10.65 -27.30
N MET A 58 -41.21 10.59 -26.66
CA MET A 58 -41.29 10.66 -25.20
C MET A 58 -40.63 9.45 -24.54
N ILE A 59 -40.78 8.23 -25.05
CA ILE A 59 -40.15 7.03 -24.52
C ILE A 59 -38.65 7.09 -24.69
N GLU A 60 -38.14 7.47 -25.85
CA GLU A 60 -36.71 7.63 -26.13
C GLU A 60 -36.09 8.68 -25.19
N SER A 61 -36.75 9.83 -25.00
CA SER A 61 -36.30 10.87 -24.09
C SER A 61 -36.21 10.38 -22.63
N ASN A 62 -37.23 9.64 -22.17
CA ASN A 62 -37.22 9.06 -20.81
C ASN A 62 -36.11 8.01 -20.62
N GLN A 63 -35.85 7.18 -21.65
CA GLN A 63 -34.75 6.21 -21.60
C GLN A 63 -33.40 6.90 -21.50
N VAL A 64 -33.16 7.95 -22.30
CA VAL A 64 -31.92 8.74 -22.23
C VAL A 64 -31.75 9.38 -20.83
N MET A 65 -32.79 9.98 -20.28
CA MET A 65 -32.77 10.57 -18.93
C MET A 65 -32.48 9.54 -17.87
N TYR A 66 -33.07 8.36 -17.94
CA TYR A 66 -32.79 7.25 -17.01
C TYR A 66 -31.33 6.77 -17.08
N MET A 67 -30.80 6.63 -18.31
CA MET A 67 -29.40 6.25 -18.51
C MET A 67 -28.43 7.29 -17.99
N LEU A 68 -28.72 8.58 -18.14
CA LEU A 68 -27.93 9.68 -17.60
C LEU A 68 -27.94 9.67 -16.06
N GLU A 69 -29.10 9.43 -15.47
CA GLU A 69 -29.21 9.32 -14.01
C GLU A 69 -28.46 8.12 -13.47
N LEU A 70 -28.57 6.96 -14.13
CA LEU A 70 -27.83 5.75 -13.77
C LEU A 70 -26.31 5.97 -13.84
N ARG A 71 -25.85 6.64 -14.92
CA ARG A 71 -24.44 7.00 -15.08
C ARG A 71 -23.94 7.91 -13.96
N LYS A 72 -24.71 8.91 -13.57
CA LYS A 72 -24.37 9.79 -12.44
C LYS A 72 -24.27 9.02 -11.13
N ARG A 73 -25.20 8.10 -10.86
CA ARG A 73 -25.16 7.25 -9.65
C ARG A 73 -23.94 6.33 -9.65
N LEU A 74 -23.61 5.72 -10.79
CA LEU A 74 -22.41 4.91 -10.94
C LEU A 74 -21.14 5.71 -10.65
N GLN A 75 -21.00 6.89 -11.22
CA GLN A 75 -19.85 7.77 -10.98
C GLN A 75 -19.72 8.15 -9.49
N ALA A 76 -20.84 8.47 -8.84
CA ALA A 76 -20.83 8.79 -7.40
C ALA A 76 -20.38 7.62 -6.54
N VAL A 77 -20.83 6.39 -6.83
CA VAL A 77 -20.43 5.17 -6.13
C VAL A 77 -18.94 4.86 -6.36
N GLU A 78 -18.45 5.00 -7.58
CA GLU A 78 -17.03 4.79 -7.89
C GLU A 78 -16.13 5.80 -7.16
N GLU A 79 -16.55 7.06 -7.09
CA GLU A 79 -15.82 8.11 -6.37
C GLU A 79 -15.77 7.84 -4.86
N GLU A 80 -16.90 7.47 -4.28
CA GLU A 80 -16.97 7.07 -2.87
C GLU A 80 -16.08 5.86 -2.56
N GLN A 81 -16.09 4.83 -3.40
CA GLN A 81 -15.21 3.67 -3.25
C GLN A 81 -13.72 4.03 -3.34
N ARG A 82 -13.35 4.94 -4.25
CA ARG A 82 -11.98 5.44 -4.36
C ARG A 82 -11.55 6.19 -3.10
N GLU A 83 -12.40 7.02 -2.56
CA GLU A 83 -12.10 7.75 -1.31
C GLU A 83 -11.98 6.81 -0.12
N GLN A 84 -12.88 5.85 0.02
CA GLN A 84 -12.80 4.84 1.08
C GLN A 84 -11.52 4.01 0.97
N THR A 85 -11.12 3.61 -0.25
CA THR A 85 -9.88 2.88 -0.48
C THR A 85 -8.65 3.71 -0.11
N LYS A 86 -8.60 4.99 -0.51
CA LYS A 86 -7.53 5.90 -0.11
C LYS A 86 -7.44 6.06 1.40
N LYS A 87 -8.58 6.26 2.05
CA LYS A 87 -8.66 6.39 3.51
C LYS A 87 -8.18 5.13 4.23
N ARG A 88 -8.61 3.96 3.76
CA ARG A 88 -8.17 2.66 4.29
C ARG A 88 -6.67 2.46 4.13
N ASN A 89 -6.12 2.74 2.94
CA ASN A 89 -4.68 2.61 2.68
C ASN A 89 -3.86 3.57 3.55
N LYS A 90 -4.34 4.80 3.75
CA LYS A 90 -3.70 5.75 4.66
C LYS A 90 -3.69 5.24 6.11
N LEU A 91 -4.81 4.71 6.59
CA LEU A 91 -4.90 4.14 7.94
C LEU A 91 -4.02 2.91 8.12
N LEU A 92 -3.94 2.03 7.10
CA LEU A 92 -3.03 0.89 7.10
C LEU A 92 -1.58 1.36 7.16
N TYR A 93 -1.18 2.30 6.31
CA TYR A 93 0.16 2.87 6.33
C TYR A 93 0.52 3.45 7.69
N GLN A 94 -0.35 4.29 8.28
CA GLN A 94 -0.14 4.85 9.63
C GLN A 94 -0.08 3.78 10.72
N SER A 95 -0.82 2.68 10.57
CA SER A 95 -0.77 1.55 11.51
C SER A 95 0.53 0.73 11.41
N GLU A 96 1.21 0.75 10.27
CA GLU A 96 2.36 -0.10 9.98
C GLU A 96 3.70 0.65 9.99
N HIS A 97 3.69 1.97 9.85
CA HIS A 97 4.88 2.78 9.76
C HIS A 97 5.03 3.74 10.95
N ASP A 98 6.27 4.12 11.22
CA ASP A 98 6.62 5.18 12.16
C ASP A 98 6.43 6.55 11.49
N GLU A 99 5.74 7.48 12.15
CA GLU A 99 5.35 8.77 11.55
C GLU A 99 6.55 9.69 11.27
N LEU A 100 7.62 9.60 12.08
CA LEU A 100 8.79 10.46 11.91
C LEU A 100 9.69 9.98 10.76
N THR A 101 9.92 8.67 10.68
CA THR A 101 10.91 8.09 9.78
C THR A 101 10.32 7.49 8.51
N GLY A 102 9.04 7.12 8.53
CA GLY A 102 8.39 6.36 7.48
C GLY A 102 8.89 4.91 7.35
N LEU A 103 9.76 4.44 8.26
CA LEU A 103 10.12 3.03 8.38
C LEU A 103 8.95 2.23 8.97
N TYR A 104 9.02 0.91 8.89
CA TYR A 104 8.06 0.08 9.62
C TYR A 104 8.18 0.33 11.13
N ASN A 105 7.05 0.26 11.83
CA ASN A 105 7.02 0.41 13.28
C ASN A 105 7.23 -0.94 13.98
N LYS A 106 7.45 -0.92 15.30
CA LYS A 106 7.64 -2.10 16.14
C LYS A 106 6.54 -3.14 16.01
N ARG A 107 5.29 -2.70 15.85
CA ARG A 107 4.14 -3.61 15.72
C ARG A 107 4.19 -4.41 14.42
N SER A 108 4.50 -3.77 13.32
CA SER A 108 4.68 -4.42 12.02
C SER A 108 5.88 -5.36 12.03
N LEU A 109 6.98 -4.92 12.65
CA LEU A 109 8.18 -5.72 12.79
C LEU A 109 7.92 -7.03 13.51
N ASN A 110 7.23 -7.01 14.64
CA ASN A 110 6.96 -8.22 15.42
C ASN A 110 6.19 -9.27 14.62
N ARG A 111 5.19 -8.83 13.84
CA ARG A 111 4.42 -9.71 12.97
C ARG A 111 5.28 -10.27 11.84
N TYR A 112 6.07 -9.41 11.19
CA TYR A 112 6.97 -9.82 10.11
C TYR A 112 8.03 -10.82 10.58
N LEU A 113 8.60 -10.62 11.76
CA LEU A 113 9.63 -11.50 12.32
C LEU A 113 9.12 -12.93 12.54
N GLU A 114 7.89 -13.12 13.02
CA GLU A 114 7.29 -14.44 13.20
C GLU A 114 7.12 -15.17 11.85
N ASP A 115 6.57 -14.47 10.85
CA ASP A 115 6.34 -15.04 9.53
C ASP A 115 7.66 -15.39 8.81
N VAL A 116 8.64 -14.48 8.85
CA VAL A 116 9.91 -14.67 8.14
C VAL A 116 10.80 -15.71 8.81
N PHE A 117 10.77 -15.82 10.14
CA PHE A 117 11.50 -16.84 10.87
C PHE A 117 11.07 -18.26 10.45
N GLU A 118 9.76 -18.52 10.44
CA GLU A 118 9.24 -19.81 10.00
C GLU A 118 9.54 -20.07 8.51
N ALA A 119 9.47 -19.05 7.67
CA ALA A 119 9.82 -19.17 6.27
C ALA A 119 11.31 -19.49 6.06
N CYS A 120 12.22 -18.86 6.80
CA CYS A 120 13.65 -19.16 6.73
C CYS A 120 13.95 -20.56 7.25
N LYS A 121 13.33 -20.99 8.35
CA LYS A 121 13.47 -22.34 8.91
C LYS A 121 13.03 -23.41 7.94
N LEU A 122 11.87 -23.24 7.30
CA LEU A 122 11.30 -24.19 6.36
C LEU A 122 12.16 -24.34 5.08
N ASN A 123 12.74 -23.24 4.62
CA ASN A 123 13.52 -23.19 3.38
C ASN A 123 15.04 -23.31 3.59
N GLU A 124 15.49 -23.57 4.84
CA GLU A 124 16.90 -23.63 5.23
C GLU A 124 17.71 -22.41 4.77
N LYS A 125 17.09 -21.20 4.88
CA LYS A 125 17.71 -19.94 4.51
C LYS A 125 18.22 -19.20 5.76
N GLU A 126 19.31 -18.47 5.58
CA GLU A 126 19.87 -17.60 6.59
C GLU A 126 18.87 -16.47 6.92
N LEU A 127 18.78 -16.17 8.20
CA LEU A 127 18.10 -15.03 8.77
C LEU A 127 19.13 -14.12 9.43
N GLY A 128 19.33 -12.94 8.89
CA GLY A 128 20.15 -11.88 9.46
C GLY A 128 19.29 -10.87 10.20
N ILE A 129 19.67 -10.54 11.44
CA ILE A 129 19.05 -9.45 12.21
C ILE A 129 20.15 -8.51 12.69
N LEU A 130 19.99 -7.21 12.39
CA LEU A 130 20.80 -6.14 12.97
C LEU A 130 19.94 -5.35 13.94
N PHE A 131 20.40 -5.20 15.17
CA PHE A 131 19.85 -4.29 16.16
C PHE A 131 20.79 -3.09 16.28
N LEU A 132 20.25 -1.88 16.18
CA LEU A 132 21.03 -0.64 16.10
C LEU A 132 20.49 0.38 17.09
N ASP A 133 21.41 1.22 17.58
CA ASP A 133 21.07 2.31 18.50
C ASP A 133 22.02 3.49 18.27
N ILE A 134 21.48 4.70 18.35
CA ILE A 134 22.25 5.94 18.18
C ILE A 134 23.09 6.21 19.43
N ASP A 135 24.40 6.32 19.24
CA ASP A 135 25.30 6.58 20.35
C ASP A 135 25.12 8.00 20.90
N TYR A 136 25.08 8.11 22.22
CA TYR A 136 24.96 9.38 22.95
C TYR A 136 23.76 10.24 22.49
N PHE A 137 22.63 9.59 22.11
CA PHE A 137 21.44 10.27 21.62
C PHE A 137 20.83 11.22 22.65
N LYS A 138 20.87 10.84 23.94
CA LYS A 138 20.40 11.72 25.01
C LYS A 138 21.22 13.02 25.06
N GLN A 139 22.55 12.93 24.99
CA GLN A 139 23.46 14.09 24.99
C GLN A 139 23.19 15.01 23.77
N LEU A 140 22.95 14.41 22.60
CA LEU A 140 22.53 15.15 21.41
C LEU A 140 21.27 15.98 21.68
N ASN A 141 20.23 15.35 22.26
CA ASN A 141 18.99 16.04 22.61
C ASN A 141 19.19 17.12 23.70
N ASP A 142 19.94 16.80 24.73
CA ASP A 142 20.18 17.71 25.85
C ASP A 142 20.94 18.98 25.38
N ARG A 143 21.86 18.85 24.42
CA ARG A 143 22.67 19.96 23.90
C ARG A 143 21.97 20.76 22.82
N TYR A 144 21.36 20.09 21.83
CA TYR A 144 20.83 20.73 20.61
C TYR A 144 19.30 20.77 20.53
N GLY A 145 18.60 20.17 21.50
CA GLY A 145 17.16 20.05 21.54
C GLY A 145 16.61 18.89 20.71
N HIS A 146 15.36 18.52 20.99
CA HIS A 146 14.68 17.37 20.35
C HIS A 146 14.58 17.47 18.81
N GLY A 147 14.48 18.69 18.27
CA GLY A 147 14.46 18.87 16.80
C GLY A 147 15.74 18.39 16.11
N LYS A 148 16.91 18.52 16.78
CA LYS A 148 18.16 17.99 16.26
C LYS A 148 18.25 16.47 16.43
N GLY A 149 17.69 15.95 17.51
CA GLY A 149 17.51 14.51 17.67
C GLY A 149 16.65 13.90 16.58
N ASP A 150 15.53 14.53 16.25
CA ASP A 150 14.65 14.07 15.17
C ASP A 150 15.36 14.10 13.81
N GLU A 151 16.18 15.14 13.53
CA GLU A 151 17.04 15.19 12.35
C GLU A 151 18.02 14.00 12.32
N GLY A 152 18.63 13.66 13.45
CA GLY A 152 19.51 12.49 13.60
C GLY A 152 18.77 11.18 13.30
N ILE A 153 17.60 10.99 13.89
CA ILE A 153 16.75 9.82 13.66
C ILE A 153 16.39 9.69 12.16
N CYS A 154 15.99 10.80 11.53
CA CYS A 154 15.66 10.81 10.10
C CYS A 154 16.88 10.47 9.22
N ALA A 155 18.05 10.99 9.54
CA ALA A 155 19.29 10.69 8.79
C ALA A 155 19.67 9.20 8.89
N VAL A 156 19.51 8.59 10.08
CA VAL A 156 19.68 7.14 10.23
C VAL A 156 18.67 6.38 9.39
N ALA A 157 17.40 6.75 9.45
CA ALA A 157 16.34 6.11 8.67
C ALA A 157 16.58 6.20 7.15
N ASP A 158 17.00 7.35 6.64
CA ASP A 158 17.26 7.55 5.20
C ASP A 158 18.51 6.77 4.75
N THR A 159 19.53 6.69 5.61
CA THR A 159 20.71 5.86 5.34
C THR A 159 20.35 4.38 5.32
N LEU A 160 19.53 3.93 6.25
CA LEU A 160 19.00 2.56 6.28
C LEU A 160 18.23 2.22 4.99
N LYS A 161 17.30 3.07 4.56
CA LYS A 161 16.56 2.86 3.29
C LYS A 161 17.48 2.79 2.07
N ARG A 162 18.56 3.56 2.07
CA ARG A 162 19.52 3.59 0.97
C ARG A 162 20.39 2.33 0.91
N ILE A 163 20.80 1.81 2.06
CA ILE A 163 21.71 0.66 2.14
C ILE A 163 20.94 -0.67 2.07
N PHE A 164 19.71 -0.72 2.61
CA PHE A 164 18.87 -1.90 2.67
C PHE A 164 17.54 -1.72 1.91
N PRO A 165 17.58 -1.43 0.58
CA PRO A 165 16.37 -1.10 -0.18
C PRO A 165 15.42 -2.28 -0.37
N GLU A 166 15.91 -3.53 -0.25
CA GLU A 166 15.14 -4.76 -0.44
C GLU A 166 14.85 -5.48 0.88
N ASP A 167 15.39 -4.98 1.99
CA ASP A 167 15.30 -5.64 3.29
C ASP A 167 14.24 -4.97 4.17
N TYR A 168 13.81 -5.67 5.21
CA TYR A 168 12.81 -5.13 6.12
C TYR A 168 13.48 -4.26 7.19
N VAL A 169 13.19 -2.96 7.15
CA VAL A 169 13.77 -1.97 8.06
C VAL A 169 12.70 -1.35 8.94
N ALA A 170 12.90 -1.36 10.25
CA ALA A 170 11.94 -0.85 11.23
C ALA A 170 12.59 0.06 12.26
N ARG A 171 11.82 1.03 12.77
CA ARG A 171 12.13 1.73 14.01
C ARG A 171 11.52 0.97 15.17
N TYR A 172 12.36 0.50 16.09
CA TYR A 172 11.93 -0.31 17.23
C TYR A 172 11.39 0.53 18.38
N GLY A 173 12.02 1.70 18.61
CA GLY A 173 11.60 2.67 19.62
C GLY A 173 12.64 3.78 19.72
N GLY A 174 12.28 4.97 20.16
CA GLY A 174 13.23 6.06 20.41
C GLY A 174 14.29 6.23 19.34
N ASP A 175 15.51 5.85 19.69
CA ASP A 175 16.74 5.86 18.91
C ASP A 175 17.18 4.47 18.42
N GLU A 176 16.31 3.45 18.56
CA GLU A 176 16.58 2.05 18.22
C GLU A 176 15.95 1.66 16.87
N PHE A 177 16.71 0.91 16.06
CA PHE A 177 16.28 0.42 14.75
C PHE A 177 16.62 -1.05 14.57
N LEU A 178 15.88 -1.73 13.71
CA LEU A 178 16.17 -3.09 13.28
C LEU A 178 16.18 -3.22 11.76
N VAL A 179 17.08 -4.09 11.29
CA VAL A 179 17.10 -4.58 9.92
C VAL A 179 16.95 -6.09 9.93
N VAL A 180 16.05 -6.62 9.11
CA VAL A 180 15.83 -8.06 8.96
C VAL A 180 16.10 -8.44 7.51
N MET A 181 17.06 -9.33 7.30
CA MET A 181 17.54 -9.80 6.00
C MET A 181 17.29 -11.30 5.86
N THR A 182 16.92 -11.76 4.69
CA THR A 182 16.62 -13.17 4.43
C THR A 182 17.43 -13.72 3.27
N GLY A 183 18.04 -14.91 3.45
CA GLY A 183 18.84 -15.56 2.40
C GLY A 183 20.10 -14.79 2.01
N ARG A 184 20.61 -13.99 2.95
CA ARG A 184 21.90 -13.27 2.83
C ARG A 184 22.90 -13.93 3.77
N ASP A 185 24.10 -14.20 3.29
CA ASP A 185 25.16 -14.78 4.12
C ASP A 185 25.74 -13.79 5.13
N LEU A 186 26.49 -14.29 6.09
CA LEU A 186 27.10 -13.48 7.14
C LEU A 186 28.01 -12.39 6.55
N THR A 187 28.74 -12.68 5.46
CA THR A 187 29.65 -11.71 4.83
C THR A 187 28.88 -10.51 4.30
N TYR A 188 27.77 -10.74 3.59
CA TYR A 188 26.90 -9.69 3.11
C TYR A 188 26.36 -8.84 4.25
N VAL A 189 25.86 -9.47 5.31
CA VAL A 189 25.29 -8.79 6.47
C VAL A 189 26.33 -7.91 7.18
N MET A 190 27.55 -8.41 7.32
CA MET A 190 28.67 -7.66 7.94
C MET A 190 29.09 -6.44 7.12
N GLU A 191 29.30 -6.61 5.81
CA GLU A 191 29.69 -5.52 4.91
C GLU A 191 28.66 -4.39 4.88
N HIS A 192 27.37 -4.75 4.87
CA HIS A 192 26.28 -3.76 4.89
C HIS A 192 26.15 -3.06 6.25
N ALA A 193 26.37 -3.77 7.35
CA ALA A 193 26.39 -3.17 8.69
C ALA A 193 27.55 -2.15 8.84
N GLU A 194 28.76 -2.49 8.33
CA GLU A 194 29.89 -1.56 8.32
C GLU A 194 29.64 -0.35 7.40
N SER A 195 29.09 -0.59 6.22
CA SER A 195 28.67 0.46 5.27
C SER A 195 27.64 1.41 5.88
N LEU A 196 26.73 0.89 6.70
CA LEU A 196 25.76 1.69 7.44
C LEU A 196 26.45 2.61 8.44
N CYS A 197 27.35 2.10 9.27
CA CYS A 197 28.12 2.92 10.21
C CYS A 197 28.93 4.03 9.51
N ALA A 198 29.54 3.71 8.38
CA ALA A 198 30.24 4.69 7.56
C ALA A 198 29.30 5.75 6.98
N GLY A 199 28.17 5.33 6.40
CA GLY A 199 27.18 6.25 5.82
C GLY A 199 26.54 7.20 6.84
N ILE A 200 26.36 6.76 8.09
CA ILE A 200 25.89 7.65 9.16
C ILE A 200 26.93 8.71 9.50
N ARG A 201 28.21 8.34 9.60
CA ARG A 201 29.29 9.31 9.81
C ARG A 201 29.39 10.35 8.70
N GLU A 202 29.13 9.97 7.48
CA GLU A 202 29.11 10.87 6.31
C GLU A 202 28.00 11.92 6.38
N CYS A 203 26.91 11.68 7.10
CA CYS A 203 25.86 12.66 7.33
C CYS A 203 26.33 13.87 8.14
N LYS A 204 27.43 13.73 8.89
CA LYS A 204 28.08 14.79 9.69
C LYS A 204 27.14 15.58 10.58
N ILE A 205 26.18 14.91 11.19
CA ILE A 205 25.32 15.52 12.19
C ILE A 205 26.13 15.76 13.45
N PRO A 206 26.27 17.01 13.92
CA PRO A 206 27.10 17.32 15.09
C PRO A 206 26.60 16.61 16.34
N ASN A 207 27.53 15.99 17.08
CA ASN A 207 27.30 15.42 18.40
C ASN A 207 28.59 15.60 19.26
N GLU A 208 28.87 16.85 19.60
CA GLU A 208 30.12 17.22 20.24
C GLU A 208 30.29 16.65 21.67
N ASP A 209 29.18 16.23 22.30
CA ASP A 209 29.22 15.60 23.64
C ASP A 209 29.34 14.05 23.55
N SER A 210 29.55 13.54 22.34
CA SER A 210 29.84 12.11 22.14
C SER A 210 31.32 11.83 22.44
N GLU A 211 31.58 10.76 23.21
CA GLU A 211 32.95 10.29 23.48
C GLU A 211 33.54 9.46 22.33
N VAL A 212 32.77 9.17 21.28
CA VAL A 212 33.23 8.41 20.11
C VAL A 212 33.84 9.34 19.05
N GLU A 213 33.05 10.24 18.55
CA GLU A 213 33.39 11.22 17.50
C GLU A 213 32.50 12.47 17.66
N SER A 214 32.95 13.62 17.14
CA SER A 214 32.16 14.86 17.19
C SER A 214 30.90 14.83 16.29
N TRP A 215 30.62 13.69 15.68
CA TRP A 215 29.48 13.44 14.79
C TRP A 215 28.63 12.32 15.33
N LEU A 216 27.38 12.26 14.83
CA LEU A 216 26.46 11.17 15.12
C LEU A 216 27.08 9.83 14.71
N THR A 217 27.09 8.86 15.63
CA THR A 217 27.46 7.47 15.39
C THR A 217 26.36 6.53 15.84
N ILE A 218 26.43 5.31 15.37
CA ILE A 218 25.56 4.22 15.78
C ILE A 218 26.38 3.02 16.21
N SER A 219 25.89 2.27 17.18
CA SER A 219 26.37 0.93 17.52
C SER A 219 25.44 -0.12 16.93
N VAL A 220 26.01 -1.25 16.49
CA VAL A 220 25.25 -2.32 15.83
C VAL A 220 25.61 -3.67 16.44
N GLY A 221 24.58 -4.41 16.86
CA GLY A 221 24.67 -5.83 17.19
C GLY A 221 23.99 -6.67 16.11
N GLY A 222 24.67 -7.68 15.61
CA GLY A 222 24.15 -8.53 14.53
C GLY A 222 24.13 -10.00 14.87
N VAL A 223 23.21 -10.73 14.30
CA VAL A 223 23.14 -12.19 14.22
C VAL A 223 22.80 -12.61 12.81
N CYS A 224 23.44 -13.68 12.31
CA CYS A 224 23.12 -14.27 11.03
C CYS A 224 23.30 -15.79 11.14
N ALA A 225 22.20 -16.52 11.00
CA ALA A 225 22.21 -17.98 11.06
C ALA A 225 20.97 -18.58 10.38
N ILE A 226 21.00 -19.86 10.09
CA ILE A 226 19.84 -20.62 9.62
C ILE A 226 19.02 -21.02 10.86
N PRO A 227 17.74 -20.59 10.99
CA PRO A 227 16.89 -20.98 12.11
C PRO A 227 16.69 -22.51 12.15
N LYS A 228 16.86 -23.10 13.34
CA LYS A 228 16.69 -24.55 13.58
C LYS A 228 15.96 -24.79 14.88
N GLU A 229 15.33 -25.96 15.05
CA GLU A 229 14.81 -26.36 16.36
C GLU A 229 15.97 -26.50 17.38
N PRO A 230 15.77 -26.08 18.61
CA PRO A 230 14.54 -25.55 19.25
C PRO A 230 14.42 -24.03 19.22
N ASN A 231 15.14 -23.31 18.33
CA ASN A 231 15.20 -21.85 18.30
C ASN A 231 13.84 -21.23 18.02
N ARG A 232 13.63 -20.07 18.58
CA ARG A 232 12.48 -19.18 18.35
C ARG A 232 12.97 -17.84 17.80
N VAL A 233 12.10 -17.11 17.15
CA VAL A 233 12.42 -15.77 16.61
C VAL A 233 13.01 -14.84 17.69
N TRP A 234 12.53 -14.96 18.93
CA TRP A 234 13.00 -14.14 20.07
C TRP A 234 14.43 -14.45 20.51
N ASP A 235 14.93 -15.65 20.22
CA ASP A 235 16.34 -16.02 20.51
C ASP A 235 17.28 -15.23 19.61
N PHE A 236 16.92 -15.09 18.31
CA PHE A 236 17.65 -14.26 17.35
C PHE A 236 17.63 -12.78 17.73
N LEU A 237 16.45 -12.27 18.07
CA LEU A 237 16.32 -10.87 18.49
C LEU A 237 17.14 -10.58 19.75
N SER A 238 17.06 -11.47 20.75
CA SER A 238 17.83 -11.34 21.99
C SER A 238 19.34 -11.48 21.76
N ALA A 239 19.76 -12.33 20.82
CA ALA A 239 21.18 -12.46 20.46
C ALA A 239 21.72 -11.16 19.85
N ALA A 240 20.96 -10.53 18.93
CA ALA A 240 21.36 -9.25 18.35
C ALA A 240 21.39 -8.13 19.39
N ASP A 241 20.39 -8.03 20.26
CA ASP A 241 20.31 -7.02 21.33
C ASP A 241 21.44 -7.17 22.35
N ASN A 242 21.68 -8.40 22.84
CA ASN A 242 22.77 -8.68 23.76
C ASN A 242 24.14 -8.35 23.13
N THR A 243 24.32 -8.66 21.84
CA THR A 243 25.55 -8.34 21.10
C THR A 243 25.73 -6.82 20.97
N LEU A 244 24.67 -6.06 20.71
CA LEU A 244 24.69 -4.61 20.73
C LEU A 244 25.08 -4.06 22.12
N TYR A 245 24.47 -4.61 23.16
CA TYR A 245 24.76 -4.19 24.52
C TYR A 245 26.26 -4.43 24.92
N GLU A 246 26.82 -5.59 24.58
CA GLU A 246 28.21 -5.88 24.77
C GLU A 246 29.13 -4.95 23.96
N GLN A 247 28.74 -4.69 22.67
CA GLN A 247 29.48 -3.75 21.84
C GLN A 247 29.54 -2.34 22.45
N LYS A 248 28.40 -1.85 22.94
CA LYS A 248 28.33 -0.53 23.58
C LYS A 248 29.18 -0.43 24.87
N LYS A 249 29.34 -1.53 25.61
CA LYS A 249 30.21 -1.58 26.80
C LYS A 249 31.68 -1.56 26.44
N GLU A 250 32.06 -2.25 25.37
CA GLU A 250 33.46 -2.35 24.96
C GLU A 250 33.89 -1.09 24.22
N GLN A 251 33.18 -0.74 23.14
CA GLN A 251 33.44 0.44 22.33
C GLN A 251 32.23 0.80 21.50
N LYS A 252 31.63 1.97 21.71
CA LYS A 252 30.55 2.50 20.88
C LYS A 252 31.03 2.85 19.47
N GLY A 253 30.09 3.03 18.53
CA GLY A 253 30.38 3.42 17.16
C GLY A 253 30.87 2.29 16.26
N LYS A 254 30.64 1.05 16.63
CA LYS A 254 31.11 -0.14 15.91
C LYS A 254 30.04 -1.20 15.73
N VAL A 255 30.37 -2.18 14.89
CA VAL A 255 29.57 -3.37 14.61
C VAL A 255 30.17 -4.56 15.35
N ARG A 256 29.31 -5.39 15.93
CA ARG A 256 29.67 -6.69 16.50
C ARG A 256 28.65 -7.73 16.05
N PHE A 257 29.13 -8.94 15.78
CA PHE A 257 28.28 -10.08 15.48
C PHE A 257 28.33 -11.12 16.58
N TYR A 258 27.18 -11.76 16.80
CA TYR A 258 27.08 -12.89 17.70
C TYR A 258 28.00 -14.03 17.21
N GLN A 259 28.87 -14.50 18.09
CA GLN A 259 29.83 -15.58 17.84
C GLN A 259 29.54 -16.82 18.70
N GLY A 260 28.26 -17.14 18.89
CA GLY A 260 27.88 -18.25 19.76
C GLY A 260 28.22 -19.59 19.13
N GLU A 261 29.16 -20.29 19.74
CA GLU A 261 29.21 -21.77 19.72
C GLU A 261 28.18 -22.25 20.76
N GLY A 262 26.91 -22.27 20.42
CA GLY A 262 25.98 -22.61 21.43
C GLY A 262 24.71 -23.27 20.96
N LYS A 263 24.13 -24.02 21.84
CA LYS A 263 22.96 -24.88 21.82
C LYS A 263 21.67 -24.21 21.31
N TYR A 264 21.71 -22.92 20.93
CA TYR A 264 20.52 -22.10 20.66
C TYR A 264 20.63 -21.11 19.48
N LEU A 265 21.71 -21.15 18.66
CA LEU A 265 21.76 -20.42 17.37
C LEU A 265 22.69 -21.12 16.40
#